data_7c11eccceac9cb36a5f3a04f460661d5
#
_entry.id   7c11eccceac9cb36a5f3a04f460661d5
#
_cell.length_a   1.000
_cell.length_b   1.000
_cell.length_c   1.000
_cell.angle_alpha   90.00
_cell.angle_beta   90.00
_cell.angle_gamma   90.00
#
_symmetry.space_group_name_H-M   'P 1'
#
loop_
_entity.id
_entity.type
_entity.pdbx_description
1 polymer ?
#
loop_
_entity_poly.entity_id
_entity_poly.type
_entity_poly.pdbx_seq_one_letter_code
_entity_poly.pdbx_strand_id
1 'polypeptide(L)'
;EYATQDGKYYLHSMNAVDRTNDSWRLPSTSKNVQPYEHYMTGFNFTLTGNHEEVKTKIYDKHGVVVKVAPGMVVTPEFEVYCALQSKLPVVELVAEYPEEIQITSLGQKEGDKYIYKFRFSRLGENLITVHYGDDLICFLDFFVTEPLETLIKKRARFIVDKQQHRDSSKWYN
;
A
#
# COMPACT_ATOMS: atom_id res chain seq x y z
N GLU A 1 8.74 0.77 11.65
CA GLU A 1 10.07 1.40 11.67
C GLU A 1 10.04 2.76 10.99
N TYR A 2 10.66 3.74 11.56
CA TYR A 2 10.87 5.03 10.88
C TYR A 2 12.18 5.67 11.33
N ALA A 3 12.79 6.42 10.43
CA ALA A 3 13.98 7.19 10.71
C ALA A 3 13.60 8.64 11.02
N THR A 4 14.24 9.22 12.03
CA THR A 4 14.11 10.65 12.34
C THR A 4 15.17 11.45 11.57
N GLN A 5 14.98 12.76 11.49
CA GLN A 5 15.99 13.68 10.92
C GLN A 5 17.34 13.60 11.62
N ASP A 6 17.37 13.16 12.89
CA ASP A 6 18.59 12.95 13.68
C ASP A 6 19.30 11.63 13.38
N GLY A 7 18.85 10.87 12.38
CA GLY A 7 19.41 9.57 12.03
C GLY A 7 19.13 8.46 13.04
N LYS A 8 18.17 8.64 13.92
CA LYS A 8 17.75 7.61 14.88
C LYS A 8 16.72 6.70 14.24
N TYR A 9 16.86 5.40 14.49
CA TYR A 9 15.89 4.38 14.09
C TYR A 9 15.15 3.87 15.31
N TYR A 10 13.83 3.82 15.21
CA TYR A 10 12.99 3.31 16.27
C TYR A 10 12.39 1.97 15.85
N LEU A 11 12.60 0.98 16.69
CA LEU A 11 11.92 -0.31 16.61
C LEU A 11 10.81 -0.30 17.66
N HIS A 12 9.58 -0.25 17.21
CA HIS A 12 8.46 -0.34 18.13
C HIS A 12 8.27 -1.79 18.56
N SER A 13 8.19 -1.99 19.88
CA SER A 13 7.81 -3.29 20.43
C SER A 13 6.36 -3.60 20.05
N MET A 14 6.05 -4.86 19.99
CA MET A 14 4.70 -5.38 19.72
C MET A 14 3.60 -4.67 20.50
N ASN A 15 3.78 -4.53 21.80
CA ASN A 15 2.77 -3.91 22.68
C ASN A 15 2.46 -2.44 22.33
N ALA A 16 3.36 -1.77 21.59
CA ALA A 16 3.12 -0.42 21.12
C ALA A 16 2.39 -0.39 19.78
N VAL A 17 2.49 -1.43 18.98
CA VAL A 17 1.97 -1.50 17.60
C VAL A 17 0.75 -2.42 17.50
N ASP A 18 0.72 -3.48 18.31
CA ASP A 18 -0.40 -4.42 18.33
C ASP A 18 -1.61 -3.77 19.03
N ARG A 19 -2.55 -3.35 18.24
CA ARG A 19 -3.80 -2.77 18.71
C ARG A 19 -4.91 -3.78 18.57
N THR A 20 -5.50 -4.10 19.68
CA THR A 20 -6.60 -5.07 19.81
C THR A 20 -7.88 -4.71 19.06
N ASN A 21 -7.94 -3.57 18.38
CA ASN A 21 -9.16 -3.02 17.78
C ASN A 21 -9.10 -2.94 16.25
N ASP A 22 -8.40 -3.85 15.58
CA ASP A 22 -8.25 -3.92 14.12
C ASP A 22 -7.88 -2.57 13.45
N SER A 23 -7.26 -1.67 14.24
CA SER A 23 -6.89 -0.34 13.76
C SER A 23 -5.62 -0.33 12.90
N TRP A 24 -4.91 -1.45 12.86
CA TRP A 24 -3.72 -1.62 12.04
C TRP A 24 -4.05 -2.53 10.86
N ARG A 25 -3.99 -1.97 9.68
CA ARG A 25 -4.41 -2.65 8.46
C ARG A 25 -3.47 -3.77 8.00
N LEU A 26 -2.18 -3.58 8.21
CA LEU A 26 -1.20 -4.59 7.83
C LEU A 26 -1.12 -5.71 8.88
N PRO A 27 -0.80 -6.94 8.47
CA PRO A 27 -0.62 -8.05 9.40
C PRO A 27 0.40 -7.72 10.48
N SER A 28 0.12 -8.18 11.69
CA SER A 28 1.06 -8.06 12.80
C SER A 28 2.36 -8.80 12.48
N THR A 29 3.49 -8.13 12.69
CA THR A 29 4.82 -8.74 12.56
C THR A 29 5.30 -9.36 13.85
N SER A 30 4.37 -9.64 14.76
CA SER A 30 4.67 -10.22 16.05
C SER A 30 5.12 -11.67 15.98
N LYS A 31 6.02 -12.03 16.87
CA LYS A 31 6.43 -13.42 17.08
C LYS A 31 6.42 -13.77 18.56
N ASN A 32 5.65 -14.79 18.91
CA ASN A 32 5.72 -15.39 20.24
C ASN A 32 6.95 -16.32 20.30
N VAL A 33 7.91 -15.97 21.15
CA VAL A 33 9.10 -16.79 21.41
C VAL A 33 8.82 -17.64 22.63
N GLN A 34 8.86 -18.96 22.47
CA GLN A 34 8.63 -19.92 23.55
C GLN A 34 9.82 -19.99 24.53
N PRO A 35 9.64 -20.45 25.77
CA PRO A 35 10.75 -20.67 26.67
C PRO A 35 11.82 -21.55 26.00
N TYR A 36 13.08 -21.12 26.09
CA TYR A 36 14.27 -21.75 25.48
C TYR A 36 14.35 -21.62 23.92
N GLU A 37 13.39 -20.98 23.26
CA GLU A 37 13.49 -20.63 21.86
C GLU A 37 14.33 -19.35 21.70
N HIS A 38 15.10 -19.27 20.61
CA HIS A 38 15.86 -18.08 20.25
C HIS A 38 15.32 -17.53 18.93
N TYR A 39 15.12 -16.22 18.88
CA TYR A 39 14.75 -15.51 17.67
C TYR A 39 15.78 -14.43 17.36
N MET A 40 16.31 -14.45 16.13
CA MET A 40 17.26 -13.46 15.66
C MET A 40 16.62 -12.66 14.53
N THR A 41 16.72 -11.36 14.62
CA THR A 41 16.33 -10.44 13.54
C THR A 41 17.49 -9.53 13.20
N GLY A 42 17.50 -9.02 11.96
CA GLY A 42 18.58 -8.13 11.50
C GLY A 42 18.09 -7.17 10.44
N PHE A 43 18.94 -6.19 10.14
CA PHE A 43 18.69 -5.17 9.12
C PHE A 43 19.82 -5.18 8.11
N ASN A 44 19.44 -5.03 6.85
CA ASN A 44 20.38 -4.75 5.76
C ASN A 44 20.27 -3.29 5.36
N PHE A 45 21.36 -2.55 5.55
CA PHE A 45 21.48 -1.18 5.06
C PHE A 45 22.22 -1.19 3.73
N THR A 46 21.65 -0.52 2.73
CA THR A 46 22.27 -0.41 1.41
C THR A 46 22.26 1.05 1.00
N LEU A 47 23.43 1.60 0.75
CA LEU A 47 23.57 2.95 0.22
C LEU A 47 23.23 2.95 -1.28
N THR A 48 22.45 3.94 -1.71
CA THR A 48 22.08 4.15 -3.11
C THR A 48 22.28 5.61 -3.49
N GLY A 49 22.70 5.86 -4.72
CA GLY A 49 22.93 7.23 -5.21
C GLY A 49 21.68 7.90 -5.76
N ASN A 50 20.67 7.10 -6.19
CA ASN A 50 19.45 7.63 -6.79
C ASN A 50 18.30 6.62 -6.71
N HIS A 51 17.11 7.07 -7.08
CA HIS A 51 15.88 6.25 -7.00
C HIS A 51 15.89 5.00 -7.90
N GLU A 52 16.52 5.06 -9.06
CA GLU A 52 16.62 3.89 -9.95
C GLU A 52 17.53 2.80 -9.36
N GLU A 53 18.60 3.20 -8.67
CA GLU A 53 19.43 2.25 -7.94
C GLU A 53 18.67 1.57 -6.78
N VAL A 54 17.75 2.27 -6.11
CA VAL A 54 16.88 1.65 -5.10
C VAL A 54 16.11 0.48 -5.73
N LYS A 55 15.48 0.69 -6.88
CA LYS A 55 14.76 -0.37 -7.59
C LYS A 55 15.66 -1.54 -7.96
N THR A 56 16.85 -1.25 -8.47
CA THR A 56 17.85 -2.27 -8.80
C THR A 56 18.23 -3.08 -7.57
N LYS A 57 18.48 -2.42 -6.43
CA LYS A 57 18.83 -3.09 -5.18
C LYS A 57 17.70 -3.93 -4.61
N ILE A 58 16.44 -3.46 -4.71
CA ILE A 58 15.26 -4.25 -4.34
C ILE A 58 15.20 -5.52 -5.19
N TYR A 59 15.31 -5.38 -6.51
CA TYR A 59 15.32 -6.51 -7.44
C TYR A 59 16.47 -7.49 -7.17
N ASP A 60 17.69 -6.99 -6.94
CA ASP A 60 18.86 -7.81 -6.65
C ASP A 60 18.76 -8.60 -5.35
N LYS A 61 18.01 -8.08 -4.39
CA LYS A 61 17.73 -8.73 -3.10
C LYS A 61 16.45 -9.57 -3.12
N HIS A 62 15.99 -9.97 -4.31
CA HIS A 62 14.79 -10.79 -4.50
C HIS A 62 13.48 -10.13 -4.06
N GLY A 63 13.47 -8.80 -3.95
CA GLY A 63 12.24 -8.05 -3.73
C GLY A 63 11.44 -7.86 -5.03
N VAL A 64 10.24 -7.35 -4.90
CA VAL A 64 9.36 -7.01 -6.02
C VAL A 64 9.46 -5.52 -6.31
N VAL A 65 9.83 -5.18 -7.55
CA VAL A 65 9.74 -3.81 -8.05
C VAL A 65 8.39 -3.61 -8.69
N VAL A 66 7.64 -2.64 -8.18
CA VAL A 66 6.26 -2.37 -8.58
C VAL A 66 6.21 -1.11 -9.44
N LYS A 67 5.51 -1.18 -10.57
CA LYS A 67 5.13 -0.02 -11.39
C LYS A 67 3.64 -0.06 -11.64
N VAL A 68 2.96 1.05 -11.39
CA VAL A 68 1.50 1.15 -11.51
C VAL A 68 1.13 2.35 -12.39
N ALA A 69 0.17 2.16 -13.27
CA ALA A 69 -0.42 3.18 -14.10
C ALA A 69 -1.96 3.10 -14.05
N PRO A 70 -2.69 4.21 -13.84
CA PRO A 70 -2.19 5.58 -13.70
C PRO A 70 -1.54 5.87 -12.35
N GLY A 71 -1.80 5.09 -11.31
CA GLY A 71 -1.28 5.23 -9.97
C GLY A 71 -2.01 4.35 -8.97
N MET A 72 -1.68 4.46 -7.69
CA MET A 72 -2.33 3.72 -6.60
C MET A 72 -3.54 4.46 -6.00
N VAL A 73 -3.77 5.70 -6.41
CA VAL A 73 -5.00 6.46 -6.08
C VAL A 73 -5.78 6.63 -7.36
N VAL A 74 -6.97 6.04 -7.43
CA VAL A 74 -7.78 5.96 -8.64
C VAL A 74 -9.27 6.12 -8.32
N THR A 75 -10.08 6.24 -9.36
CA THR A 75 -11.53 6.19 -9.26
C THR A 75 -12.07 4.91 -9.91
N PRO A 76 -13.29 4.44 -9.59
CA PRO A 76 -13.79 3.14 -10.04
C PRO A 76 -13.85 2.97 -11.56
N GLU A 77 -13.96 4.07 -12.31
CA GLU A 77 -14.01 4.04 -13.78
C GLU A 77 -12.67 3.70 -14.45
N PHE A 78 -11.55 3.78 -13.73
CA PHE A 78 -10.25 3.50 -14.31
C PHE A 78 -9.85 2.03 -14.18
N GLU A 79 -9.25 1.52 -15.25
CA GLU A 79 -8.46 0.30 -15.19
C GLU A 79 -7.05 0.64 -14.72
N VAL A 80 -6.54 -0.13 -13.77
CA VAL A 80 -5.19 0.02 -13.25
C VAL A 80 -4.30 -1.08 -13.82
N TYR A 81 -3.20 -0.68 -14.41
CA TYR A 81 -2.18 -1.61 -14.90
C TYR A 81 -1.02 -1.65 -13.92
N CYS A 82 -0.64 -2.85 -13.52
CA CYS A 82 0.44 -3.09 -12.58
C CYS A 82 1.47 -4.02 -13.19
N ALA A 83 2.72 -3.61 -13.19
CA ALA A 83 3.86 -4.44 -13.54
C ALA A 83 4.63 -4.78 -12.26
N LEU A 84 4.77 -6.08 -12.00
CA LEU A 84 5.57 -6.64 -10.92
C LEU A 84 6.83 -7.24 -11.54
N GLN A 85 8.00 -6.73 -11.17
CA GLN A 85 9.27 -7.27 -11.62
C GLN A 85 10.00 -7.93 -10.44
N SER A 86 10.31 -9.22 -10.57
CA SER A 86 10.99 -9.99 -9.53
C SER A 86 11.84 -11.10 -10.15
N LYS A 87 12.97 -11.41 -9.51
CA LYS A 87 13.77 -12.60 -9.85
C LYS A 87 13.08 -13.90 -9.45
N LEU A 88 12.17 -13.83 -8.49
CA LEU A 88 11.39 -14.96 -8.03
C LEU A 88 10.02 -14.97 -8.73
N PRO A 89 9.45 -16.15 -8.99
CA PRO A 89 8.16 -16.24 -9.65
C PRO A 89 7.06 -15.61 -8.79
N VAL A 90 6.17 -14.84 -9.42
CA VAL A 90 4.92 -14.41 -8.78
C VAL A 90 3.95 -15.59 -8.86
N VAL A 91 3.52 -16.04 -7.69
CA VAL A 91 2.69 -17.26 -7.55
C VAL A 91 1.21 -16.90 -7.63
N GLU A 92 0.78 -15.94 -6.82
CA GLU A 92 -0.63 -15.58 -6.68
C GLU A 92 -0.81 -14.13 -6.22
N LEU A 93 -1.92 -13.52 -6.63
CA LEU A 93 -2.41 -12.25 -6.10
C LEU A 93 -3.74 -12.50 -5.41
N VAL A 94 -3.82 -12.15 -4.13
CA VAL A 94 -5.01 -12.31 -3.31
C VAL A 94 -5.58 -10.95 -2.95
N ALA A 95 -6.81 -10.68 -3.37
CA ALA A 95 -7.52 -9.47 -3.01
C ALA A 95 -8.14 -9.58 -1.62
N GLU A 96 -8.06 -8.51 -0.81
CA GLU A 96 -8.77 -8.43 0.48
C GLU A 96 -10.29 -8.56 0.31
N TYR A 97 -10.83 -7.98 -0.78
CA TYR A 97 -12.24 -8.03 -1.14
C TYR A 97 -12.40 -8.64 -2.54
N PRO A 98 -12.43 -9.98 -2.69
CA PRO A 98 -12.44 -10.64 -4.00
C PRO A 98 -13.64 -10.28 -4.88
N GLU A 99 -14.80 -10.01 -4.26
CA GLU A 99 -16.02 -9.62 -4.97
C GLU A 99 -15.98 -8.17 -5.50
N GLU A 100 -15.08 -7.34 -4.96
CA GLU A 100 -14.99 -5.92 -5.25
C GLU A 100 -13.75 -5.55 -6.07
N ILE A 101 -12.81 -6.48 -6.19
CA ILE A 101 -11.53 -6.28 -6.86
C ILE A 101 -11.37 -7.33 -7.95
N GLN A 102 -11.49 -6.92 -9.19
CA GLN A 102 -11.24 -7.80 -10.32
C GLN A 102 -9.75 -7.78 -10.68
N ILE A 103 -9.08 -8.93 -10.59
CA ILE A 103 -7.69 -9.14 -10.98
C ILE A 103 -7.65 -9.93 -12.29
N THR A 104 -6.99 -9.38 -13.31
CA THR A 104 -6.77 -10.05 -14.59
C THR A 104 -5.27 -10.13 -14.88
N SER A 105 -4.75 -11.32 -15.01
CA SER A 105 -3.36 -11.52 -15.46
C SER A 105 -3.27 -11.27 -16.96
N LEU A 106 -2.31 -10.46 -17.38
CA LEU A 106 -1.97 -10.21 -18.80
C LEU A 106 -0.71 -10.99 -19.22
N GLY A 107 -0.25 -11.87 -18.32
CA GLY A 107 0.88 -12.75 -18.55
C GLY A 107 2.23 -12.14 -18.17
N GLN A 108 3.26 -12.94 -18.34
CA GLN A 108 4.64 -12.57 -18.12
C GLN A 108 5.22 -11.90 -19.37
N LYS A 109 5.93 -10.81 -19.20
CA LYS A 109 6.61 -10.05 -20.26
C LYS A 109 8.08 -9.87 -19.91
N GLU A 110 8.95 -9.88 -20.93
CA GLU A 110 10.39 -9.65 -20.77
C GLU A 110 11.03 -10.49 -19.64
N GLY A 111 10.65 -11.78 -19.58
CA GLY A 111 11.26 -12.79 -18.71
C GLY A 111 10.88 -12.72 -17.23
N ASP A 112 10.92 -11.56 -16.61
CA ASP A 112 10.77 -11.37 -15.16
C ASP A 112 9.69 -10.36 -14.75
N LYS A 113 8.94 -9.82 -15.72
CA LYS A 113 7.85 -8.87 -15.48
C LYS A 113 6.49 -9.54 -15.65
N TYR A 114 5.69 -9.48 -14.62
CA TYR A 114 4.32 -9.96 -14.58
C TYR A 114 3.38 -8.77 -14.67
N ILE A 115 2.48 -8.78 -15.65
CA ILE A 115 1.55 -7.67 -15.91
C ILE A 115 0.15 -8.06 -15.46
N TYR A 116 -0.46 -7.22 -14.67
CA TYR A 116 -1.82 -7.38 -14.18
C TYR A 116 -2.65 -6.14 -14.51
N LYS A 117 -3.94 -6.37 -14.63
CA LYS A 117 -4.95 -5.34 -14.74
C LYS A 117 -5.92 -5.48 -13.58
N PHE A 118 -6.20 -4.37 -12.90
CA PHE A 118 -7.14 -4.30 -11.79
C PHE A 118 -8.32 -3.40 -12.12
N ARG A 119 -9.50 -3.77 -11.62
CA ARG A 119 -10.68 -2.93 -11.54
C ARG A 119 -11.23 -3.00 -10.13
N PHE A 120 -11.64 -1.86 -9.61
CA PHE A 120 -12.13 -1.71 -8.25
C PHE A 120 -13.56 -1.17 -8.28
N SER A 121 -14.47 -1.76 -7.49
CA SER A 121 -15.82 -1.24 -7.27
C SER A 121 -15.97 -0.59 -5.90
N ARG A 122 -15.16 -1.00 -4.93
CA ARG A 122 -15.21 -0.53 -3.55
C ARG A 122 -14.40 0.76 -3.38
N LEU A 123 -15.03 1.78 -2.79
CA LEU A 123 -14.34 3.01 -2.37
C LEU A 123 -13.52 2.79 -1.10
N GLY A 124 -12.49 3.59 -0.94
CA GLY A 124 -11.56 3.53 0.18
C GLY A 124 -10.35 2.66 -0.11
N GLU A 125 -9.75 2.12 0.93
CA GLU A 125 -8.54 1.31 0.84
C GLU A 125 -8.86 -0.10 0.35
N ASN A 126 -8.05 -0.59 -0.57
CA ASN A 126 -8.14 -1.91 -1.17
C ASN A 126 -6.76 -2.55 -1.22
N LEU A 127 -6.57 -3.63 -0.47
CA LEU A 127 -5.30 -4.33 -0.36
C LEU A 127 -5.27 -5.55 -1.29
N ILE A 128 -4.17 -5.71 -2.00
CA ILE A 128 -3.85 -6.91 -2.77
C ILE A 128 -2.54 -7.47 -2.23
N THR A 129 -2.57 -8.71 -1.76
CA THR A 129 -1.39 -9.44 -1.33
C THR A 129 -0.80 -10.18 -2.51
N VAL A 130 0.46 -9.94 -2.80
CA VAL A 130 1.24 -10.64 -3.83
C VAL A 130 2.07 -11.72 -3.15
N HIS A 131 1.82 -12.97 -3.48
CA HIS A 131 2.64 -14.10 -3.08
C HIS A 131 3.68 -14.37 -4.15
N TYR A 132 4.94 -14.49 -3.78
CA TYR A 132 6.04 -14.74 -4.72
C TYR A 132 7.18 -15.55 -4.07
N GLY A 133 7.98 -16.23 -4.89
CA GLY A 133 8.95 -17.21 -4.37
C GLY A 133 8.25 -18.32 -3.59
N ASP A 134 8.91 -18.83 -2.55
CA ASP A 134 8.37 -19.92 -1.75
C ASP A 134 7.34 -19.42 -0.73
N ASP A 135 7.70 -18.42 0.11
CA ASP A 135 6.83 -17.92 1.19
C ASP A 135 6.89 -16.38 1.36
N LEU A 136 7.30 -15.68 0.32
CA LEU A 136 7.43 -14.22 0.39
C LEU A 136 6.12 -13.53 0.02
N ILE A 137 5.85 -12.41 0.67
CA ILE A 137 4.68 -11.58 0.40
C ILE A 137 5.07 -10.12 0.19
N CYS A 138 4.30 -9.45 -0.66
CA CYS A 138 4.35 -8.00 -0.87
C CYS A 138 2.92 -7.47 -0.90
N PHE A 139 2.70 -6.28 -0.39
CA PHE A 139 1.39 -5.65 -0.34
C PHE A 139 1.30 -4.53 -1.37
N LEU A 140 0.20 -4.51 -2.11
CA LEU A 140 -0.20 -3.42 -2.98
C LEU A 140 -1.43 -2.76 -2.36
N ASP A 141 -1.29 -1.53 -1.90
CA ASP A 141 -2.36 -0.80 -1.25
C ASP A 141 -2.89 0.30 -2.17
N PHE A 142 -4.12 0.12 -2.64
CA PHE A 142 -4.81 1.06 -3.51
C PHE A 142 -5.85 1.84 -2.74
N PHE A 143 -5.93 3.13 -2.99
CA PHE A 143 -7.01 3.96 -2.50
C PHE A 143 -7.95 4.36 -3.65
N VAL A 144 -9.18 3.91 -3.55
CA VAL A 144 -10.22 4.19 -4.56
C VAL A 144 -11.10 5.32 -4.05
N THR A 145 -11.08 6.43 -4.77
CA THR A 145 -11.84 7.62 -4.43
C THR A 145 -13.03 7.81 -5.37
N GLU A 146 -13.99 8.63 -4.96
CA GLU A 146 -15.10 9.02 -5.84
C GLU A 146 -14.58 9.84 -7.04
N PRO A 147 -15.30 9.84 -8.17
CA PRO A 147 -14.98 10.70 -9.31
C PRO A 147 -14.82 12.17 -8.89
N LEU A 148 -13.87 12.86 -9.50
CA LEU A 148 -13.50 14.23 -9.12
C LEU A 148 -14.69 15.18 -9.10
N GLU A 149 -15.59 15.07 -10.08
CA GLU A 149 -16.80 15.90 -10.13
C GLU A 149 -17.70 15.68 -8.90
N THR A 150 -17.84 14.43 -8.46
CA THR A 150 -18.62 14.08 -7.27
C THR A 150 -17.98 14.64 -6.02
N LEU A 151 -16.66 14.53 -5.89
CA LEU A 151 -15.90 15.11 -4.79
C LEU A 151 -16.05 16.63 -4.74
N ILE A 152 -15.92 17.31 -5.88
CA ILE A 152 -16.08 18.77 -5.96
C ILE A 152 -17.51 19.17 -5.53
N LYS A 153 -18.53 18.50 -6.07
CA LYS A 153 -19.93 18.78 -5.71
C LYS A 153 -20.19 18.57 -4.21
N LYS A 154 -19.72 17.46 -3.64
CA LYS A 154 -19.84 17.17 -2.21
C LYS A 154 -19.09 18.20 -1.36
N ARG A 155 -17.88 18.58 -1.76
CA ARG A 155 -17.07 19.57 -1.03
C ARG A 155 -17.72 20.95 -1.10
N ALA A 156 -18.18 21.37 -2.26
CA ALA A 156 -18.87 22.65 -2.41
C ALA A 156 -20.13 22.72 -1.52
N ARG A 157 -20.94 21.64 -1.53
CA ARG A 157 -22.11 21.55 -0.65
C ARG A 157 -21.73 21.62 0.83
N PHE A 158 -20.71 20.88 1.23
CA PHE A 158 -20.22 20.90 2.62
C PHE A 158 -19.74 22.30 3.06
N ILE A 159 -19.05 23.03 2.18
CA ILE A 159 -18.60 24.41 2.47
C ILE A 159 -19.82 25.31 2.70
N VAL A 160 -20.83 25.23 1.82
CA VAL A 160 -22.03 26.05 1.92
C VAL A 160 -22.86 25.71 3.18
N ASP A 161 -23.04 24.42 3.45
CA ASP A 161 -23.97 23.95 4.49
C ASP A 161 -23.33 23.93 5.89
N LYS A 162 -22.02 23.69 5.99
CA LYS A 162 -21.35 23.42 7.27
C LYS A 162 -20.20 24.36 7.61
N GLN A 163 -19.47 24.86 6.63
CA GLN A 163 -18.29 25.70 6.87
C GLN A 163 -18.60 27.21 6.76
N GLN A 164 -19.68 27.58 6.10
CA GLN A 164 -20.04 28.98 6.00
C GLN A 164 -20.54 29.48 7.36
N HIS A 165 -19.85 30.45 7.92
CA HIS A 165 -20.27 31.12 9.13
C HIS A 165 -21.44 32.05 8.81
N ARG A 166 -22.58 31.86 9.50
CA ARG A 166 -23.82 32.62 9.24
C ARG A 166 -24.31 33.39 10.48
N ASP A 167 -23.45 33.53 11.47
CA ASP A 167 -23.79 34.26 12.70
C ASP A 167 -23.46 35.75 12.54
N SER A 168 -24.47 36.53 12.15
CA SER A 168 -24.34 37.97 11.92
C SER A 168 -23.96 38.77 13.18
N SER A 169 -23.98 38.14 14.37
CA SER A 169 -23.53 38.79 15.61
C SER A 169 -22.01 38.82 15.77
N LYS A 170 -21.29 38.06 14.93
CA LYS A 170 -19.83 37.98 14.99
C LYS A 170 -19.21 38.99 14.04
N TRP A 171 -18.16 39.66 14.50
CA TRP A 171 -17.43 40.69 13.74
C TRP A 171 -16.69 40.19 12.47
N TYR A 172 -16.52 38.89 12.37
CA TYR A 172 -15.85 38.23 11.25
C TYR A 172 -16.83 37.57 10.26
N ASN A 173 -18.04 38.07 10.18
CA ASN A 173 -19.06 37.60 9.24
C ASN A 173 -19.02 38.43 7.97
#